data_3605028ee0fcc69619a4bc6777f336db
#
_entry.id   3605028ee0fcc69619a4bc6777f336db
#
_cell.length_a   1.000
_cell.length_b   1.000
_cell.length_c   1.000
_cell.angle_alpha   90.00
_cell.angle_beta   90.00
_cell.angle_gamma   90.00
#
_symmetry.space_group_name_H-M   'P 1'
#
loop_
_entity.id
_entity.type
_entity.pdbx_description
1 polymer ?
#
loop_
_entity_poly.entity_id
_entity_poly.type
_entity_poly.pdbx_seq_one_letter_code
_entity_poly.pdbx_strand_id
1 'polypeptide(L)'
;MDTVGRPVALVTGASRGIGAATALALAEHGYDVVITYRNKAARANEVASEITRRGVRALAVGCDITQSEDVDRLFATLGEWSGHLNLLVLNAAGGLERDLVADDPHYPMRINRDAQLALLDGALPLMLEGGTVIYVTSHWAHLHGQVDYMPAYAPVASTKHAGEQALRAQQQELAERAIRLLVVTGDLIEGTIMAKMMERFAPGLSAGRRQENTSGQLPSVTEMGQAIAHAAMDTTLPSGYTVVVGGALDTFERK
;
A
#
# COMPACT_ATOMS: atom_id res chain seq x y z
N MET A 1 -34.57 -6.48 -7.45
CA MET A 1 -33.52 -5.49 -7.11
C MET A 1 -32.40 -6.30 -6.48
N ASP A 2 -31.40 -6.61 -7.29
CA ASP A 2 -30.23 -7.36 -6.80
C ASP A 2 -29.54 -6.50 -5.74
N THR A 3 -29.51 -7.00 -4.52
CA THR A 3 -28.66 -6.44 -3.46
C THR A 3 -27.21 -6.78 -3.79
N VAL A 4 -26.66 -6.13 -4.82
CA VAL A 4 -25.20 -6.08 -4.95
C VAL A 4 -24.72 -5.35 -3.71
N GLY A 5 -24.13 -6.09 -2.78
CA GLY A 5 -23.55 -5.51 -1.58
C GLY A 5 -22.53 -4.43 -1.94
N ARG A 6 -22.26 -3.49 -1.04
CA ARG A 6 -21.21 -2.49 -1.27
C ARG A 6 -19.89 -3.18 -1.59
N PRO A 7 -19.05 -2.60 -2.46
CA PRO A 7 -17.73 -3.15 -2.71
C PRO A 7 -16.90 -3.13 -1.41
N VAL A 8 -16.09 -4.17 -1.24
CA VAL A 8 -15.25 -4.36 -0.05
C VAL A 8 -13.79 -4.15 -0.41
N ALA A 9 -13.10 -3.34 0.38
CA ALA A 9 -11.67 -3.11 0.27
C ALA A 9 -10.92 -3.57 1.52
N LEU A 10 -9.77 -4.20 1.33
CA LEU A 10 -8.77 -4.46 2.37
C LEU A 10 -7.57 -3.55 2.17
N VAL A 11 -7.23 -2.75 3.19
CA VAL A 11 -6.05 -1.86 3.17
C VAL A 11 -5.09 -2.28 4.27
N THR A 12 -3.91 -2.77 3.91
CA THR A 12 -2.92 -3.22 4.89
C THR A 12 -2.11 -2.05 5.47
N GLY A 13 -1.82 -2.11 6.79
CA GLY A 13 -1.03 -1.08 7.47
C GLY A 13 -1.74 0.28 7.55
N ALA A 14 -3.06 0.29 7.74
CA ALA A 14 -3.90 1.49 7.62
C ALA A 14 -4.22 2.19 8.95
N SER A 15 -3.46 1.94 10.03
CA SER A 15 -3.64 2.69 11.28
C SER A 15 -3.16 4.15 11.22
N ARG A 16 -2.51 4.59 10.12
CA ARG A 16 -1.98 5.95 9.91
C ARG A 16 -1.46 6.14 8.48
N GLY A 17 -1.05 7.38 8.17
CA GLY A 17 -0.33 7.73 6.94
C GLY A 17 -1.11 7.40 5.68
N ILE A 18 -0.42 6.91 4.65
CA ILE A 18 -1.00 6.60 3.33
C ILE A 18 -2.15 5.60 3.47
N GLY A 19 -1.96 4.51 4.22
CA GLY A 19 -3.00 3.49 4.38
C GLY A 19 -4.29 4.04 5.00
N ALA A 20 -4.19 4.87 6.04
CA ALA A 20 -5.36 5.51 6.64
C ALA A 20 -6.05 6.48 5.66
N ALA A 21 -5.27 7.31 4.96
CA ALA A 21 -5.81 8.22 3.95
C ALA A 21 -6.49 7.47 2.80
N THR A 22 -5.91 6.37 2.34
CA THR A 22 -6.51 5.48 1.34
C THR A 22 -7.84 4.88 1.84
N ALA A 23 -7.86 4.36 3.07
CA ALA A 23 -9.06 3.77 3.65
C ALA A 23 -10.21 4.79 3.77
N LEU A 24 -9.90 6.03 4.15
CA LEU A 24 -10.86 7.12 4.22
C LEU A 24 -11.36 7.55 2.83
N ALA A 25 -10.48 7.65 1.84
CA ALA A 25 -10.84 7.97 0.47
C ALA A 25 -11.75 6.88 -0.14
N LEU A 26 -11.45 5.60 0.07
CA LEU A 26 -12.29 4.49 -0.38
C LEU A 26 -13.68 4.52 0.27
N ALA A 27 -13.75 4.87 1.57
CA ALA A 27 -15.01 5.03 2.27
C ALA A 27 -15.89 6.16 1.67
N GLU A 28 -15.28 7.27 1.24
CA GLU A 28 -15.96 8.37 0.53
C GLU A 28 -16.55 7.91 -0.81
N HIS A 29 -15.97 6.88 -1.42
CA HIS A 29 -16.45 6.24 -2.64
C HIS A 29 -17.36 5.03 -2.39
N GLY A 30 -17.84 4.85 -1.15
CA GLY A 30 -18.84 3.85 -0.82
C GLY A 30 -18.35 2.44 -0.58
N TYR A 31 -17.02 2.21 -0.48
CA TYR A 31 -16.48 0.92 -0.08
C TYR A 31 -16.72 0.64 1.40
N ASP A 32 -17.11 -0.56 1.74
CA ASP A 32 -16.92 -1.13 3.06
C ASP A 32 -15.43 -1.46 3.21
N VAL A 33 -14.80 -1.08 4.32
CA VAL A 33 -13.33 -1.12 4.42
C VAL A 33 -12.84 -1.95 5.60
N VAL A 34 -12.00 -2.94 5.32
CA VAL A 34 -11.20 -3.65 6.31
C VAL A 34 -9.80 -3.03 6.33
N ILE A 35 -9.31 -2.70 7.53
CA ILE A 35 -7.96 -2.17 7.72
C ILE A 35 -7.14 -3.07 8.62
N THR A 36 -5.84 -3.23 8.34
CA THR A 36 -4.96 -3.96 9.25
C THR A 36 -4.00 -3.03 9.98
N TYR A 37 -3.58 -3.48 11.16
CA TYR A 37 -2.55 -2.84 11.97
C TYR A 37 -1.72 -3.91 12.70
N ARG A 38 -0.44 -3.62 12.99
CA ARG A 38 0.40 -4.52 13.79
C ARG A 38 0.23 -4.25 15.29
N ASN A 39 0.55 -3.03 15.76
CA ASN A 39 0.65 -2.72 17.19
C ASN A 39 -0.18 -1.52 17.66
N LYS A 40 -0.95 -0.86 16.79
CA LYS A 40 -1.60 0.42 17.11
C LYS A 40 -3.13 0.32 17.03
N ALA A 41 -3.70 -0.60 17.85
CA ALA A 41 -5.13 -0.85 17.87
C ALA A 41 -5.98 0.41 18.10
N ALA A 42 -5.63 1.28 19.05
CA ALA A 42 -6.39 2.49 19.32
C ALA A 42 -6.49 3.39 18.09
N ARG A 43 -5.37 3.62 17.36
CA ARG A 43 -5.37 4.42 16.13
C ARG A 43 -6.16 3.76 15.00
N ALA A 44 -6.05 2.43 14.86
CA ALA A 44 -6.82 1.72 13.84
C ALA A 44 -8.32 1.82 14.12
N ASN A 45 -8.74 1.73 15.37
CA ASN A 45 -10.13 1.89 15.79
C ASN A 45 -10.62 3.34 15.56
N GLU A 46 -9.78 4.36 15.75
CA GLU A 46 -10.09 5.75 15.40
C GLU A 46 -10.34 5.89 13.89
N VAL A 47 -9.48 5.30 13.04
CA VAL A 47 -9.66 5.27 11.58
C VAL A 47 -10.94 4.52 11.21
N ALA A 48 -11.19 3.35 11.78
CA ALA A 48 -12.41 2.58 11.52
C ALA A 48 -13.68 3.36 11.92
N SER A 49 -13.64 4.07 13.06
CA SER A 49 -14.74 4.94 13.49
C SER A 49 -14.96 6.09 12.51
N GLU A 50 -13.91 6.68 11.96
CA GLU A 50 -13.99 7.74 10.95
C GLU A 50 -14.56 7.23 9.62
N ILE A 51 -14.19 6.00 9.19
CA ILE A 51 -14.79 5.32 8.05
C ILE A 51 -16.29 5.11 8.28
N THR A 52 -16.69 4.61 9.45
CA THR A 52 -18.10 4.38 9.78
C THR A 52 -18.92 5.67 9.78
N ARG A 53 -18.35 6.80 10.20
CA ARG A 53 -19.00 8.12 10.12
C ARG A 53 -19.30 8.58 8.68
N ARG A 54 -18.63 7.99 7.67
CA ARG A 54 -18.93 8.18 6.24
C ARG A 54 -20.07 7.31 5.73
N GLY A 55 -20.71 6.53 6.60
CA GLY A 55 -21.90 5.75 6.28
C GLY A 55 -21.62 4.39 5.64
N VAL A 56 -20.39 3.87 5.71
CA VAL A 56 -20.00 2.54 5.28
C VAL A 56 -19.56 1.68 6.47
N ARG A 57 -19.47 0.37 6.28
CA ARG A 57 -18.94 -0.53 7.34
C ARG A 57 -17.42 -0.45 7.41
N ALA A 58 -16.88 -0.60 8.61
CA ALA A 58 -15.44 -0.67 8.84
C ALA A 58 -15.10 -1.80 9.81
N LEU A 59 -13.96 -2.44 9.57
CA LEU A 59 -13.38 -3.45 10.47
C LEU A 59 -11.89 -3.20 10.61
N ALA A 60 -11.38 -3.13 11.85
CA ALA A 60 -9.96 -3.04 12.16
C ALA A 60 -9.47 -4.39 12.68
N VAL A 61 -8.50 -5.02 11.99
CA VAL A 61 -7.94 -6.33 12.33
C VAL A 61 -6.48 -6.21 12.71
N GLY A 62 -6.11 -6.73 13.89
CA GLY A 62 -4.71 -6.89 14.29
C GLY A 62 -4.05 -7.99 13.45
N CYS A 63 -2.99 -7.65 12.72
CA CYS A 63 -2.27 -8.58 11.86
C CYS A 63 -0.82 -8.11 11.69
N ASP A 64 0.12 -8.91 12.15
CA ASP A 64 1.50 -8.83 11.68
C ASP A 64 1.58 -9.62 10.37
N ILE A 65 1.67 -8.92 9.25
CA ILE A 65 1.65 -9.54 7.92
C ILE A 65 2.85 -10.48 7.66
N THR A 66 3.85 -10.48 8.54
CA THR A 66 5.00 -11.40 8.46
C THR A 66 4.76 -12.73 9.18
N GLN A 67 3.61 -12.91 9.80
CA GLN A 67 3.21 -14.12 10.51
C GLN A 67 2.04 -14.80 9.77
N SER A 68 2.25 -16.04 9.35
CA SER A 68 1.24 -16.80 8.58
C SER A 68 -0.08 -16.95 9.33
N GLU A 69 -0.02 -17.24 10.62
CA GLU A 69 -1.22 -17.43 11.46
C GLU A 69 -2.06 -16.14 11.58
N ASP A 70 -1.40 -14.96 11.53
CA ASP A 70 -2.10 -13.67 11.53
C ASP A 70 -2.77 -13.41 10.19
N VAL A 71 -2.10 -13.77 9.08
CA VAL A 71 -2.64 -13.65 7.72
C VAL A 71 -3.84 -14.59 7.54
N ASP A 72 -3.73 -15.84 7.97
CA ASP A 72 -4.83 -16.82 7.92
C ASP A 72 -6.05 -16.34 8.72
N ARG A 73 -5.82 -15.83 9.93
CA ARG A 73 -6.87 -15.25 10.77
C ARG A 73 -7.50 -14.00 10.14
N LEU A 74 -6.71 -13.15 9.47
CA LEU A 74 -7.22 -11.97 8.76
C LEU A 74 -8.23 -12.39 7.69
N PHE A 75 -7.88 -13.35 6.83
CA PHE A 75 -8.76 -13.75 5.73
C PHE A 75 -9.96 -14.58 6.20
N ALA A 76 -9.82 -15.39 7.23
CA ALA A 76 -10.98 -16.04 7.90
C ALA A 76 -11.97 -14.98 8.43
N THR A 77 -11.46 -13.97 9.15
CA THR A 77 -12.27 -12.87 9.68
C THR A 77 -12.93 -12.06 8.57
N LEU A 78 -12.23 -11.77 7.48
CA LEU A 78 -12.77 -11.04 6.33
C LEU A 78 -13.86 -11.88 5.63
N GLY A 79 -13.64 -13.18 5.46
CA GLY A 79 -14.62 -14.11 4.90
C GLY A 79 -15.92 -14.15 5.70
N GLU A 80 -15.84 -14.21 7.03
CA GLU A 80 -17.01 -14.15 7.93
C GLU A 80 -17.71 -12.79 7.89
N TRP A 81 -16.94 -11.68 7.75
CA TRP A 81 -17.50 -10.33 7.79
C TRP A 81 -18.17 -9.90 6.49
N SER A 82 -17.66 -10.29 5.32
CA SER A 82 -18.17 -9.86 4.01
C SER A 82 -18.42 -10.98 3.02
N GLY A 83 -17.71 -12.09 3.13
CA GLY A 83 -17.77 -13.19 2.18
C GLY A 83 -17.09 -12.91 0.82
N HIS A 84 -16.64 -11.69 0.57
CA HIS A 84 -16.00 -11.30 -0.69
C HIS A 84 -15.04 -10.12 -0.52
N LEU A 85 -14.19 -9.91 -1.54
CA LEU A 85 -13.25 -8.80 -1.64
C LEU A 85 -13.22 -8.26 -3.08
N ASN A 86 -13.31 -6.94 -3.24
CA ASN A 86 -13.21 -6.27 -4.54
C ASN A 86 -11.84 -5.61 -4.75
N LEU A 87 -11.20 -5.17 -3.65
CA LEU A 87 -9.97 -4.41 -3.71
C LEU A 87 -9.02 -4.83 -2.59
N LEU A 88 -7.80 -5.22 -2.97
CA LEU A 88 -6.70 -5.43 -2.06
C LEU A 88 -5.65 -4.32 -2.23
N VAL A 89 -5.40 -3.52 -1.19
CA VAL A 89 -4.34 -2.50 -1.18
C VAL A 89 -3.19 -2.97 -0.29
N LEU A 90 -2.11 -3.38 -0.91
CA LEU A 90 -0.85 -3.82 -0.31
C LEU A 90 0.00 -2.59 0.02
N ASN A 91 -0.30 -1.96 1.17
CA ASN A 91 0.35 -0.72 1.61
C ASN A 91 1.32 -0.93 2.78
N ALA A 92 1.11 -1.95 3.62
CA ALA A 92 2.02 -2.23 4.74
C ALA A 92 3.44 -2.48 4.24
N ALA A 93 4.42 -1.83 4.86
CA ALA A 93 5.82 -1.96 4.53
C ALA A 93 6.69 -1.69 5.76
N GLY A 94 7.96 -2.12 5.73
CA GLY A 94 8.92 -1.94 6.80
C GLY A 94 10.36 -2.09 6.31
N GLY A 95 11.28 -2.35 7.25
CA GLY A 95 12.69 -2.63 6.95
C GLY A 95 13.66 -1.54 7.42
N LEU A 96 13.17 -0.52 8.16
CA LEU A 96 14.00 0.45 8.86
C LEU A 96 13.87 0.37 10.40
N GLU A 97 13.13 -0.60 10.89
CA GLU A 97 12.99 -0.90 12.31
C GLU A 97 14.26 -1.58 12.82
N ARG A 98 15.12 -0.80 13.48
CA ARG A 98 16.48 -1.25 13.86
C ARG A 98 16.48 -2.54 14.68
N ASP A 99 15.57 -2.65 15.62
CA ASP A 99 15.49 -3.83 16.51
C ASP A 99 15.10 -5.08 15.69
N LEU A 100 14.10 -4.97 14.82
CA LEU A 100 13.63 -6.09 13.98
C LEU A 100 14.68 -6.51 12.94
N VAL A 101 15.39 -5.54 12.35
CA VAL A 101 16.46 -5.83 11.38
C VAL A 101 17.71 -6.38 12.07
N ALA A 102 17.99 -5.98 13.32
CA ALA A 102 19.10 -6.54 14.10
C ALA A 102 18.83 -7.98 14.51
N ASP A 103 17.59 -8.31 14.88
CA ASP A 103 17.18 -9.66 15.24
C ASP A 103 17.04 -10.58 14.00
N ASP A 104 16.62 -10.01 12.86
CA ASP A 104 16.47 -10.73 11.61
C ASP A 104 16.86 -9.86 10.40
N PRO A 105 18.06 -10.01 9.86
CA PRO A 105 18.53 -9.29 8.67
C PRO A 105 17.67 -9.52 7.41
N HIS A 106 16.86 -10.58 7.35
CA HIS A 106 15.93 -10.88 6.26
C HIS A 106 14.56 -10.24 6.45
N TYR A 107 14.29 -9.59 7.59
CA TYR A 107 13.01 -8.94 7.87
C TYR A 107 12.55 -7.97 6.77
N PRO A 108 13.41 -7.12 6.17
CA PRO A 108 12.99 -6.23 5.08
C PRO A 108 12.44 -6.99 3.86
N MET A 109 13.05 -8.11 3.50
CA MET A 109 12.58 -8.96 2.39
C MET A 109 11.28 -9.65 2.76
N ARG A 110 11.19 -10.18 3.96
CA ARG A 110 10.00 -10.87 4.45
C ARG A 110 8.78 -9.96 4.47
N ILE A 111 8.91 -8.70 4.93
CA ILE A 111 7.76 -7.78 4.98
C ILE A 111 7.41 -7.17 3.62
N ASN A 112 8.40 -6.87 2.77
CA ASN A 112 8.18 -6.11 1.54
C ASN A 112 7.96 -7.00 0.30
N ARG A 113 8.29 -8.29 0.36
CA ARG A 113 8.06 -9.25 -0.72
C ARG A 113 7.20 -10.43 -0.25
N ASP A 114 7.69 -11.23 0.71
CA ASP A 114 7.09 -12.52 1.04
C ASP A 114 5.69 -12.34 1.64
N ALA A 115 5.54 -11.39 2.56
CA ALA A 115 4.24 -11.07 3.16
C ALA A 115 3.25 -10.48 2.14
N GLN A 116 3.72 -9.77 1.11
CA GLN A 116 2.84 -9.23 0.07
C GLN A 116 2.27 -10.36 -0.81
N LEU A 117 3.08 -11.38 -1.13
CA LEU A 117 2.61 -12.57 -1.82
C LEU A 117 1.65 -13.37 -0.94
N ALA A 118 1.97 -13.60 0.33
CA ALA A 118 1.08 -14.30 1.27
C ALA A 118 -0.29 -13.59 1.41
N LEU A 119 -0.29 -12.25 1.45
CA LEU A 119 -1.53 -11.47 1.46
C LEU A 119 -2.32 -11.61 0.15
N LEU A 120 -1.64 -11.65 -1.00
CA LEU A 120 -2.28 -11.89 -2.28
C LEU A 120 -2.91 -13.29 -2.29
N ASP A 121 -2.14 -14.33 -1.95
CA ASP A 121 -2.60 -15.72 -1.95
C ASP A 121 -3.82 -15.92 -1.02
N GLY A 122 -3.78 -15.32 0.18
CA GLY A 122 -4.91 -15.36 1.11
C GLY A 122 -6.15 -14.58 0.63
N ALA A 123 -5.96 -13.54 -0.18
CA ALA A 123 -7.06 -12.74 -0.72
C ALA A 123 -7.77 -13.41 -1.90
N LEU A 124 -7.04 -14.15 -2.74
CA LEU A 124 -7.54 -14.72 -3.99
C LEU A 124 -8.84 -15.55 -3.86
N PRO A 125 -9.03 -16.38 -2.79
CA PRO A 125 -10.29 -17.11 -2.61
C PRO A 125 -11.53 -16.23 -2.39
N LEU A 126 -11.33 -14.99 -1.90
CA LEU A 126 -12.39 -14.04 -1.61
C LEU A 126 -12.56 -12.98 -2.70
N MET A 127 -11.54 -12.82 -3.58
CA MET A 127 -11.59 -11.80 -4.62
C MET A 127 -12.60 -12.17 -5.71
N LEU A 128 -13.46 -11.20 -6.03
CA LEU A 128 -14.43 -11.31 -7.11
C LEU A 128 -13.76 -11.07 -8.48
N GLU A 129 -14.36 -11.63 -9.51
CA GLU A 129 -14.08 -11.27 -10.90
C GLU A 129 -14.22 -9.74 -11.10
N GLY A 130 -13.29 -9.12 -11.82
CA GLY A 130 -13.19 -7.66 -11.93
C GLY A 130 -12.52 -6.97 -10.73
N GLY A 131 -12.06 -7.72 -9.75
CA GLY A 131 -11.33 -7.21 -8.59
C GLY A 131 -10.00 -6.55 -8.97
N THR A 132 -9.45 -5.78 -8.03
CA THR A 132 -8.20 -5.06 -8.24
C THR A 132 -7.23 -5.28 -7.07
N VAL A 133 -5.98 -5.53 -7.37
CA VAL A 133 -4.86 -5.52 -6.41
C VAL A 133 -4.03 -4.27 -6.68
N ILE A 134 -3.74 -3.50 -5.65
CA ILE A 134 -2.86 -2.32 -5.73
C ILE A 134 -1.65 -2.51 -4.83
N TYR A 135 -0.46 -2.49 -5.41
CA TYR A 135 0.78 -2.45 -4.66
C TYR A 135 1.28 -1.00 -4.51
N VAL A 136 1.51 -0.57 -3.27
CA VAL A 136 1.97 0.78 -2.95
C VAL A 136 3.48 0.77 -2.75
N THR A 137 4.20 1.54 -3.58
CA THR A 137 5.66 1.60 -3.54
C THR A 137 6.16 3.06 -3.52
N SER A 138 7.47 3.26 -3.70
CA SER A 138 8.09 4.58 -3.84
C SER A 138 8.87 4.67 -5.14
N HIS A 139 9.08 5.89 -5.65
CA HIS A 139 9.87 6.09 -6.86
C HIS A 139 11.26 5.43 -6.77
N TRP A 140 11.94 5.58 -5.64
CA TRP A 140 13.26 4.94 -5.43
C TRP A 140 13.22 3.42 -5.43
N ALA A 141 12.14 2.81 -4.96
CA ALA A 141 11.99 1.37 -5.02
C ALA A 141 11.57 0.91 -6.43
N HIS A 142 10.64 1.62 -7.06
CA HIS A 142 10.19 1.34 -8.42
C HIS A 142 11.35 1.41 -9.44
N LEU A 143 12.19 2.44 -9.31
CA LEU A 143 13.38 2.67 -10.14
C LEU A 143 14.67 2.08 -9.57
N HIS A 144 14.58 1.08 -8.67
CA HIS A 144 15.75 0.45 -8.09
C HIS A 144 16.75 -0.04 -9.14
N GLY A 145 18.02 0.34 -8.98
CA GLY A 145 19.09 0.05 -9.94
C GLY A 145 19.19 1.04 -11.12
N GLN A 146 18.23 1.94 -11.29
CA GLN A 146 18.21 2.95 -12.34
C GLN A 146 18.54 4.34 -11.83
N VAL A 147 18.29 4.60 -10.54
CA VAL A 147 18.47 5.90 -9.89
C VAL A 147 19.33 5.78 -8.63
N ASP A 148 19.95 6.89 -8.25
CA ASP A 148 20.68 6.98 -7.00
C ASP A 148 19.72 7.34 -5.85
N TYR A 149 19.90 6.72 -4.72
CA TYR A 149 19.17 7.02 -3.48
C TYR A 149 20.11 6.87 -2.28
N MET A 150 19.72 7.44 -1.14
CA MET A 150 20.58 7.40 0.05
C MET A 150 20.82 5.96 0.53
N PRO A 151 22.06 5.61 0.95
CA PRO A 151 22.40 4.25 1.39
C PRO A 151 21.50 3.73 2.51
N ALA A 152 21.03 4.58 3.41
CA ALA A 152 20.13 4.21 4.50
C ALA A 152 18.76 3.68 4.01
N TYR A 153 18.34 4.02 2.78
CA TYR A 153 17.08 3.55 2.19
C TYR A 153 17.27 2.29 1.32
N ALA A 154 18.50 1.93 1.00
CA ALA A 154 18.81 0.80 0.09
C ALA A 154 18.11 -0.53 0.46
N PRO A 155 18.07 -0.97 1.73
CA PRO A 155 17.36 -2.20 2.10
C PRO A 155 15.86 -2.15 1.81
N VAL A 156 15.23 -0.99 2.00
CA VAL A 156 13.80 -0.81 1.71
C VAL A 156 13.57 -0.73 0.20
N ALA A 157 14.38 0.05 -0.53
CA ALA A 157 14.24 0.19 -1.98
C ALA A 157 14.38 -1.17 -2.68
N SER A 158 15.43 -1.92 -2.40
CA SER A 158 15.69 -3.21 -3.04
C SER A 158 14.61 -4.26 -2.72
N THR A 159 14.15 -4.32 -1.46
CA THR A 159 13.16 -5.32 -1.06
C THR A 159 11.74 -4.98 -1.52
N LYS A 160 11.37 -3.69 -1.56
CA LYS A 160 10.10 -3.25 -2.17
C LYS A 160 10.11 -3.45 -3.69
N HIS A 161 11.25 -3.22 -4.35
CA HIS A 161 11.41 -3.57 -5.76
C HIS A 161 11.20 -5.07 -5.99
N ALA A 162 11.84 -5.91 -5.18
CA ALA A 162 11.66 -7.36 -5.24
C ALA A 162 10.19 -7.77 -5.04
N GLY A 163 9.47 -7.11 -4.12
CA GLY A 163 8.02 -7.30 -3.92
C GLY A 163 7.20 -6.92 -5.15
N GLU A 164 7.49 -5.76 -5.77
CA GLU A 164 6.84 -5.33 -7.00
C GLU A 164 7.05 -6.35 -8.13
N GLN A 165 8.30 -6.80 -8.35
CA GLN A 165 8.59 -7.79 -9.39
C GLN A 165 7.90 -9.13 -9.12
N ALA A 166 7.88 -9.58 -7.87
CA ALA A 166 7.20 -10.81 -7.49
C ALA A 166 5.67 -10.76 -7.74
N LEU A 167 5.03 -9.63 -7.41
CA LEU A 167 3.60 -9.41 -7.69
C LEU A 167 3.33 -9.29 -9.20
N ARG A 168 4.20 -8.61 -9.94
CA ARG A 168 4.08 -8.52 -11.41
C ARG A 168 4.21 -9.88 -12.08
N ALA A 169 4.99 -10.78 -11.53
CA ALA A 169 5.08 -12.17 -12.02
C ALA A 169 3.75 -12.94 -11.88
N GLN A 170 2.84 -12.51 -11.01
CA GLN A 170 1.50 -13.12 -10.84
C GLN A 170 0.47 -12.57 -11.84
N GLN A 171 0.82 -11.62 -12.72
CA GLN A 171 -0.15 -10.95 -13.60
C GLN A 171 -0.93 -11.91 -14.52
N GLN A 172 -0.30 -12.97 -15.00
CA GLN A 172 -0.99 -13.96 -15.85
C GLN A 172 -2.06 -14.70 -15.04
N GLU A 173 -1.73 -15.20 -13.85
CA GLU A 173 -2.69 -15.89 -12.98
C GLU A 173 -3.85 -14.96 -12.56
N LEU A 174 -3.54 -13.70 -12.24
CA LEU A 174 -4.55 -12.70 -11.93
C LEU A 174 -5.47 -12.42 -13.13
N ALA A 175 -4.91 -12.33 -14.33
CA ALA A 175 -5.69 -12.13 -15.56
C ALA A 175 -6.65 -13.29 -15.85
N GLU A 176 -6.25 -14.54 -15.58
CA GLU A 176 -7.12 -15.73 -15.71
C GLU A 176 -8.33 -15.67 -14.78
N ARG A 177 -8.22 -14.91 -13.68
CA ARG A 177 -9.31 -14.63 -12.71
C ARG A 177 -10.02 -13.30 -12.97
N ALA A 178 -9.71 -12.61 -14.07
CA ALA A 178 -10.16 -11.25 -14.37
C ALA A 178 -9.84 -10.25 -13.25
N ILE A 179 -8.71 -10.41 -12.53
CA ILE A 179 -8.23 -9.51 -11.48
C ILE A 179 -7.11 -8.64 -12.06
N ARG A 180 -7.17 -7.33 -11.81
CA ARG A 180 -6.14 -6.38 -12.24
C ARG A 180 -5.09 -6.20 -11.15
N LEU A 181 -3.82 -6.10 -11.55
CA LEU A 181 -2.73 -5.62 -10.70
C LEU A 181 -2.34 -4.20 -11.13
N LEU A 182 -2.39 -3.25 -10.22
CA LEU A 182 -1.87 -1.91 -10.40
C LEU A 182 -0.73 -1.64 -9.42
N VAL A 183 0.19 -0.77 -9.81
CA VAL A 183 1.25 -0.26 -8.93
C VAL A 183 1.01 1.23 -8.74
N VAL A 184 1.06 1.71 -7.50
CA VAL A 184 1.03 3.15 -7.23
C VAL A 184 2.35 3.52 -6.57
N THR A 185 3.14 4.30 -7.27
CA THR A 185 4.44 4.78 -6.79
C THR A 185 4.36 6.23 -6.39
N GLY A 186 4.97 6.58 -5.26
CA GLY A 186 4.99 7.94 -4.74
C GLY A 186 6.41 8.47 -4.53
N ASP A 187 6.57 9.77 -4.69
CA ASP A 187 7.76 10.50 -4.24
C ASP A 187 7.85 10.47 -2.70
N LEU A 188 8.65 11.31 -2.10
CA LEU A 188 8.69 11.55 -0.66
C LEU A 188 7.34 12.12 -0.21
N ILE A 189 6.50 11.29 0.43
CA ILE A 189 5.14 11.68 0.82
C ILE A 189 5.17 12.42 2.15
N GLU A 190 4.76 13.70 2.13
CA GLU A 190 4.72 14.53 3.32
C GLU A 190 3.72 13.99 4.36
N GLY A 191 4.08 14.07 5.64
CA GLY A 191 3.29 13.56 6.76
C GLY A 191 3.57 12.10 7.12
N THR A 192 4.34 11.36 6.31
CA THR A 192 4.73 9.98 6.63
C THR A 192 5.89 9.93 7.65
N ILE A 193 5.99 8.80 8.36
CA ILE A 193 7.17 8.53 9.20
C ILE A 193 8.41 8.40 8.34
N MET A 194 8.28 7.80 7.16
CA MET A 194 9.38 7.65 6.23
C MET A 194 9.98 9.00 5.85
N ALA A 195 9.17 9.98 5.46
CA ALA A 195 9.65 11.33 5.14
C ALA A 195 10.39 11.97 6.32
N LYS A 196 9.87 11.82 7.55
CA LYS A 196 10.54 12.34 8.77
C LYS A 196 11.86 11.64 9.05
N MET A 197 11.95 10.33 8.81
CA MET A 197 13.21 9.59 8.97
C MET A 197 14.23 9.96 7.90
N MET A 198 13.80 10.07 6.64
CA MET A 198 14.68 10.48 5.54
C MET A 198 15.25 11.87 5.76
N GLU A 199 14.45 12.81 6.20
CA GLU A 199 14.91 14.17 6.54
C GLU A 199 15.95 14.17 7.70
N ARG A 200 15.85 13.23 8.66
CA ARG A 200 16.85 13.07 9.72
C ARG A 200 18.16 12.47 9.21
N PHE A 201 18.11 11.56 8.24
CA PHE A 201 19.30 10.96 7.64
C PHE A 201 19.99 11.89 6.64
N ALA A 202 19.21 12.71 5.93
CA ALA A 202 19.69 13.70 4.96
C ALA A 202 18.93 15.03 5.16
N PRO A 203 19.40 15.91 6.05
CA PRO A 203 18.79 17.23 6.25
C PRO A 203 18.76 18.02 4.95
N GLY A 204 17.59 18.58 4.62
CA GLY A 204 17.37 19.32 3.37
C GLY A 204 16.85 18.47 2.21
N LEU A 205 16.71 17.15 2.38
CA LEU A 205 16.15 16.26 1.34
C LEU A 205 14.77 16.71 0.88
N SER A 206 13.88 17.00 1.83
CA SER A 206 12.52 17.45 1.51
C SER A 206 12.50 18.76 0.72
N ALA A 207 13.42 19.68 1.03
CA ALA A 207 13.54 20.95 0.30
C ALA A 207 14.05 20.72 -1.14
N GLY A 208 15.06 19.86 -1.30
CA GLY A 208 15.57 19.47 -2.62
C GLY A 208 14.48 18.82 -3.48
N ARG A 209 13.77 17.84 -2.93
CA ARG A 209 12.67 17.17 -3.65
C ARG A 209 11.52 18.11 -4.04
N ARG A 210 11.20 19.11 -3.19
CA ARG A 210 10.21 20.14 -3.56
C ARG A 210 10.66 20.96 -4.76
N GLN A 211 11.96 21.31 -4.85
CA GLN A 211 12.50 22.08 -5.98
C GLN A 211 12.49 21.29 -7.29
N GLU A 212 12.67 19.98 -7.22
CA GLU A 212 12.63 19.08 -8.39
C GLU A 212 11.21 18.77 -8.84
N ASN A 213 10.22 18.94 -7.96
CA ASN A 213 8.81 18.74 -8.31
C ASN A 213 8.25 19.97 -9.03
N THR A 214 7.59 19.77 -10.17
CA THR A 214 6.99 20.84 -10.97
C THR A 214 5.96 21.69 -10.22
N SER A 215 5.30 21.13 -9.20
CA SER A 215 4.39 21.86 -8.33
C SER A 215 5.09 22.67 -7.23
N GLY A 216 6.39 22.48 -7.01
CA GLY A 216 7.11 23.04 -5.89
C GLY A 216 6.72 22.48 -4.51
N GLN A 217 5.90 21.40 -4.46
CA GLN A 217 5.39 20.79 -3.24
C GLN A 217 5.61 19.29 -3.26
N LEU A 218 5.77 18.69 -2.07
CA LEU A 218 5.72 17.23 -1.93
C LEU A 218 4.27 16.78 -1.86
N PRO A 219 3.93 15.62 -2.43
CA PRO A 219 2.60 15.05 -2.28
C PRO A 219 2.33 14.70 -0.81
N SER A 220 1.12 14.98 -0.38
CA SER A 220 0.62 14.66 0.96
C SER A 220 0.12 13.22 1.06
N VAL A 221 -0.07 12.72 2.29
CA VAL A 221 -0.73 11.43 2.51
C VAL A 221 -2.16 11.39 1.94
N THR A 222 -2.86 12.53 1.94
CA THR A 222 -4.20 12.65 1.39
C THR A 222 -4.20 12.50 -0.13
N GLU A 223 -3.31 13.22 -0.83
CA GLU A 223 -3.18 13.11 -2.29
C GLU A 223 -2.80 11.67 -2.71
N MET A 224 -1.87 11.04 -1.98
CA MET A 224 -1.52 9.65 -2.24
C MET A 224 -2.70 8.70 -2.00
N GLY A 225 -3.46 8.89 -0.92
CA GLY A 225 -4.64 8.10 -0.62
C GLY A 225 -5.74 8.24 -1.67
N GLN A 226 -6.00 9.47 -2.14
CA GLN A 226 -6.95 9.75 -3.22
C GLN A 226 -6.49 9.14 -4.55
N ALA A 227 -5.20 9.24 -4.89
CA ALA A 227 -4.66 8.63 -6.11
C ALA A 227 -4.83 7.10 -6.11
N ILE A 228 -4.62 6.44 -4.97
CA ILE A 228 -4.85 5.00 -4.81
C ILE A 228 -6.34 4.68 -4.99
N ALA A 229 -7.24 5.44 -4.36
CA ALA A 229 -8.69 5.23 -4.49
C ALA A 229 -9.18 5.46 -5.92
N HIS A 230 -8.71 6.52 -6.59
CA HIS A 230 -9.03 6.77 -7.99
C HIS A 230 -8.52 5.66 -8.92
N ALA A 231 -7.28 5.19 -8.73
CA ALA A 231 -6.72 4.07 -9.49
C ALA A 231 -7.55 2.78 -9.35
N ALA A 232 -8.08 2.51 -8.14
CA ALA A 232 -8.94 1.36 -7.90
C ALA A 232 -10.24 1.42 -8.73
N MET A 233 -10.82 2.62 -8.88
CA MET A 233 -12.09 2.84 -9.57
C MET A 233 -11.94 3.06 -11.08
N ASP A 234 -10.77 3.49 -11.55
CA ASP A 234 -10.54 3.73 -12.98
C ASP A 234 -10.37 2.39 -13.72
N THR A 235 -11.45 1.94 -14.34
CA THR A 235 -11.48 0.70 -15.11
C THR A 235 -10.75 0.79 -16.46
N THR A 236 -10.31 1.97 -16.87
CA THR A 236 -9.55 2.17 -18.12
C THR A 236 -8.07 1.83 -17.96
N LEU A 237 -7.56 1.80 -16.73
CA LEU A 237 -6.18 1.43 -16.45
C LEU A 237 -5.98 -0.08 -16.69
N PRO A 238 -5.06 -0.46 -17.61
CA PRO A 238 -4.77 -1.88 -17.85
C PRO A 238 -4.04 -2.50 -16.66
N SER A 239 -4.15 -3.83 -16.52
CA SER A 239 -3.34 -4.57 -15.55
C SER A 239 -1.84 -4.33 -15.82
N GLY A 240 -1.07 -4.15 -14.75
CA GLY A 240 0.36 -3.81 -14.81
C GLY A 240 0.64 -2.31 -14.90
N TYR A 241 -0.37 -1.45 -15.03
CA TYR A 241 -0.17 -0.01 -15.08
C TYR A 241 0.43 0.54 -13.78
N THR A 242 1.34 1.51 -13.92
CA THR A 242 1.96 2.23 -12.80
C THR A 242 1.42 3.65 -12.73
N VAL A 243 0.73 3.98 -11.65
CA VAL A 243 0.30 5.34 -11.32
C VAL A 243 1.40 6.05 -10.57
N VAL A 244 1.77 7.24 -11.00
CA VAL A 244 2.85 8.06 -10.44
C VAL A 244 2.26 9.21 -9.66
N VAL A 245 2.66 9.37 -8.39
CA VAL A 245 2.17 10.42 -7.49
C VAL A 245 3.32 11.29 -7.01
N GLY A 246 3.30 12.56 -7.39
CA GLY A 246 4.34 13.55 -7.06
C GLY A 246 5.61 13.36 -7.88
N GLY A 247 5.98 14.38 -8.62
CA GLY A 247 7.13 14.38 -9.51
C GLY A 247 7.01 13.39 -10.69
N ALA A 248 7.66 13.70 -11.79
CA ALA A 248 7.81 12.75 -12.89
C ALA A 248 8.97 11.78 -12.58
N LEU A 249 8.88 10.53 -13.05
CA LEU A 249 9.92 9.53 -12.78
C LEU A 249 11.28 9.90 -13.39
N ASP A 250 11.28 10.64 -14.51
CA ASP A 250 12.48 11.17 -15.16
C ASP A 250 13.29 12.16 -14.31
N THR A 251 12.64 12.82 -13.31
CA THR A 251 13.36 13.69 -12.36
C THR A 251 14.25 12.91 -11.39
N PHE A 252 14.14 11.57 -11.37
CA PHE A 252 14.96 10.67 -10.56
C PHE A 252 16.12 10.05 -11.35
N GLU A 253 16.23 10.26 -12.66
CA GLU A 253 17.31 9.71 -13.46
C GLU A 253 18.70 10.20 -12.98
N ARG A 254 19.70 9.34 -13.16
CA ARG A 254 21.10 9.67 -12.81
C ARG A 254 21.55 10.89 -13.61
N LYS A 255 21.98 11.91 -12.91
CA LYS A 255 22.71 13.05 -13.49
C LYS A 255 24.14 12.68 -13.80
#